data_ec6b4ba49587495875be06296ce27041
#
_entry.id   ec6b4ba49587495875be06296ce27041
#
_cell.length_a   1.000
_cell.length_b   1.000
_cell.length_c   1.000
_cell.angle_alpha   90.00
_cell.angle_beta   90.00
_cell.angle_gamma   90.00
#
_symmetry.space_group_name_H-M   'P 1'
#
loop_
_entity.id
_entity.type
_entity.pdbx_description
1 polymer ?
#
loop_
_entity_poly.entity_id
_entity_poly.type
_entity_poly.pdbx_seq_one_letter_code
_entity_poly.pdbx_strand_id
1 'polypeptide(L)'
;GLVKVNFDTQTVSARDLYDLLSKEDGVKGTERFSKWFERYSGYGFVQGIDFSTPNKKVRVQIEGTREVQREVDDIDISVDMAKQICMLQRTEKGKEIRQYLIDLEKAWNTPEQVFARALKMADEKINSLKENNTRLIAENQRMRPKEIFADAVSASHTSILIGDLAKLICQNGYQIGQKRLFEWLRENNFLIKCGSSKNMPQQRYVEQGLF
;
A
#
# COMPACT_ATOMS: atom_id res chain seq x y z
N GLY A 1 -16.62 -2.68 31.84
CA GLY A 1 -15.23 -2.78 31.33
C GLY A 1 -14.69 -1.41 31.06
N LEU A 2 -13.38 -1.25 31.18
CA LEU A 2 -12.67 -0.03 30.83
C LEU A 2 -12.58 0.11 29.30
N VAL A 3 -12.08 1.23 28.81
CA VAL A 3 -11.97 1.55 27.36
C VAL A 3 -11.19 0.48 26.60
N LYS A 4 -11.65 0.09 25.42
CA LYS A 4 -10.91 -0.81 24.54
C LYS A 4 -9.87 -0.02 23.73
N VAL A 5 -8.63 -0.45 23.79
CA VAL A 5 -7.52 0.12 22.98
C VAL A 5 -7.32 -0.74 21.75
N ASN A 6 -7.25 -0.10 20.60
CA ASN A 6 -6.74 -0.74 19.39
C ASN A 6 -5.21 -0.65 19.41
N PHE A 7 -4.55 -1.79 19.55
CA PHE A 7 -3.08 -1.85 19.67
C PHE A 7 -2.35 -1.63 18.34
N ASP A 8 -2.98 -1.93 17.21
CA ASP A 8 -2.35 -1.76 15.91
C ASP A 8 -2.20 -0.26 15.55
N THR A 9 -3.21 0.53 15.90
CA THR A 9 -3.25 1.97 15.62
C THR A 9 -2.95 2.82 16.86
N GLN A 10 -2.84 2.23 18.04
CA GLN A 10 -2.70 2.90 19.35
C GLN A 10 -3.80 3.95 19.58
N THR A 11 -5.03 3.61 19.22
CA THR A 11 -6.18 4.50 19.32
C THR A 11 -7.29 3.92 20.22
N VAL A 12 -8.15 4.81 20.69
CA VAL A 12 -9.33 4.54 21.50
C VAL A 12 -10.54 5.22 20.85
N SER A 13 -11.72 4.65 21.04
CA SER A 13 -12.97 5.31 20.65
C SER A 13 -13.26 6.49 21.59
N ALA A 14 -13.35 7.69 21.02
CA ALA A 14 -13.71 8.89 21.78
C ALA A 14 -15.12 8.78 22.35
N ARG A 15 -16.03 8.10 21.64
CA ARG A 15 -17.41 7.87 22.13
C ARG A 15 -17.45 6.89 23.30
N ASP A 16 -16.64 5.83 23.28
CA ASP A 16 -16.54 4.90 24.42
C ASP A 16 -16.01 5.62 25.65
N LEU A 17 -14.99 6.47 25.45
CA LEU A 17 -14.44 7.30 26.52
C LEU A 17 -15.49 8.28 27.06
N TYR A 18 -16.24 8.96 26.19
CA TYR A 18 -17.32 9.85 26.56
C TYR A 18 -18.41 9.12 27.38
N ASP A 19 -18.87 7.96 26.91
CA ASP A 19 -19.90 7.17 27.59
C ASP A 19 -19.46 6.71 28.99
N LEU A 20 -18.19 6.38 29.15
CA LEU A 20 -17.64 5.98 30.45
C LEU A 20 -17.49 7.15 31.42
N LEU A 21 -17.05 8.30 30.93
CA LEU A 21 -16.88 9.49 31.75
C LEU A 21 -18.19 10.16 32.08
N SER A 22 -19.21 10.11 31.21
CA SER A 22 -20.52 10.73 31.41
C SER A 22 -21.46 9.93 32.32
N LYS A 23 -21.23 8.63 32.54
CA LYS A 23 -22.09 7.78 33.32
C LYS A 23 -21.99 7.98 34.84
N GLU A 24 -20.88 8.54 35.31
CA GLU A 24 -20.63 8.65 36.77
C GLU A 24 -21.05 9.98 37.41
N ASP A 25 -21.18 11.06 36.62
CA ASP A 25 -21.42 12.37 37.21
C ASP A 25 -22.83 12.57 37.80
N GLY A 26 -23.67 11.51 37.81
CA GLY A 26 -25.05 11.59 38.37
C GLY A 26 -25.92 12.68 37.72
N VAL A 27 -25.30 13.56 36.98
CA VAL A 27 -25.87 14.53 36.07
C VAL A 27 -26.07 13.77 34.78
N LYS A 28 -27.30 13.41 34.43
CA LYS A 28 -27.65 12.93 33.09
C LYS A 28 -26.96 13.88 32.12
N GLY A 29 -25.95 13.38 31.43
CA GLY A 29 -25.09 14.19 30.59
C GLY A 29 -25.88 15.08 29.65
N THR A 30 -25.97 16.32 30.03
CA THR A 30 -26.69 17.36 29.29
C THR A 30 -25.92 17.74 28.02
N GLU A 31 -24.66 17.40 27.95
CA GLU A 31 -23.80 17.70 26.81
C GLU A 31 -23.82 16.55 25.78
N ARG A 32 -24.06 16.89 24.52
CA ARG A 32 -23.99 15.92 23.43
C ARG A 32 -22.53 15.59 23.12
N PHE A 33 -22.26 14.34 22.66
CA PHE A 33 -20.92 13.89 22.27
C PHE A 33 -20.18 14.87 21.35
N SER A 34 -20.87 15.43 20.36
CA SER A 34 -20.26 16.38 19.42
C SER A 34 -19.71 17.63 20.11
N LYS A 35 -20.49 18.22 21.04
CA LYS A 35 -20.06 19.38 21.83
C LYS A 35 -18.95 19.05 22.81
N TRP A 36 -19.05 17.88 23.46
CA TRP A 36 -18.02 17.38 24.34
C TRP A 36 -16.70 17.21 23.58
N PHE A 37 -16.74 16.58 22.40
CA PHE A 37 -15.56 16.34 21.60
C PHE A 37 -14.97 17.67 21.09
N GLU A 38 -15.80 18.58 20.57
CA GLU A 38 -15.38 19.91 20.11
C GLU A 38 -14.65 20.69 21.21
N ARG A 39 -15.16 20.66 22.43
CA ARG A 39 -14.51 21.31 23.58
C ARG A 39 -13.13 20.74 23.86
N TYR A 40 -12.95 19.41 23.86
CA TYR A 40 -11.65 18.81 24.15
C TYR A 40 -10.69 18.90 22.98
N SER A 41 -11.15 18.76 21.73
CA SER A 41 -10.29 18.92 20.55
C SER A 41 -9.71 20.33 20.43
N GLY A 42 -10.39 21.33 20.98
CA GLY A 42 -9.91 22.72 21.04
C GLY A 42 -8.70 22.98 21.97
N TYR A 43 -8.29 22.01 22.77
CA TYR A 43 -7.12 22.14 23.67
C TYR A 43 -5.75 21.97 22.96
N GLY A 44 -5.71 22.13 21.64
CA GLY A 44 -4.46 22.10 20.87
C GLY A 44 -4.16 20.75 20.22
N PHE A 45 -5.12 19.83 20.19
CA PHE A 45 -4.99 18.58 19.48
C PHE A 45 -5.14 18.74 17.96
N VAL A 46 -4.38 17.99 17.20
CA VAL A 46 -4.28 18.09 15.74
C VAL A 46 -4.97 16.89 15.08
N GLN A 47 -5.91 17.19 14.16
CA GLN A 47 -6.55 16.17 13.35
C GLN A 47 -5.53 15.46 12.45
N GLY A 48 -5.62 14.15 12.36
CA GLY A 48 -4.67 13.31 11.62
C GLY A 48 -3.46 12.86 12.44
N ILE A 49 -3.22 13.48 13.61
CA ILE A 49 -2.17 13.08 14.58
C ILE A 49 -2.82 12.54 15.85
N ASP A 50 -3.62 13.37 16.52
CA ASP A 50 -4.23 13.05 17.81
C ASP A 50 -5.60 12.41 17.66
N PHE A 51 -6.34 12.72 16.60
CA PHE A 51 -7.65 12.15 16.32
C PHE A 51 -7.91 12.01 14.82
N SER A 52 -8.71 10.98 14.49
CA SER A 52 -9.12 10.69 13.10
C SER A 52 -10.25 11.61 12.62
N THR A 53 -10.55 11.52 11.31
CA THR A 53 -11.84 12.01 10.79
C THR A 53 -12.99 11.24 11.44
N PRO A 54 -14.16 11.88 11.65
CA PRO A 54 -15.35 11.19 12.15
C PRO A 54 -15.70 9.99 11.28
N ASN A 55 -15.96 8.85 11.91
CA ASN A 55 -16.39 7.62 11.27
C ASN A 55 -17.72 7.17 11.87
N LYS A 56 -18.41 6.26 11.17
CA LYS A 56 -19.64 5.66 11.67
C LYS A 56 -19.36 4.26 12.19
N LYS A 57 -19.73 4.00 13.44
CA LYS A 57 -19.67 2.67 14.05
C LYS A 57 -21.06 2.17 14.39
N VAL A 58 -21.30 0.89 14.11
CA VAL A 58 -22.54 0.23 14.49
C VAL A 58 -22.46 -0.14 15.97
N ARG A 59 -23.41 0.32 16.77
CA ARG A 59 -23.57 -0.04 18.18
C ARG A 59 -24.88 -0.75 18.41
N VAL A 60 -24.82 -1.79 19.23
CA VAL A 60 -25.99 -2.48 19.73
C VAL A 60 -26.48 -1.76 20.98
N GLN A 61 -27.69 -1.25 20.93
CA GLN A 61 -28.38 -0.65 22.08
C GLN A 61 -29.56 -1.53 22.48
N ILE A 62 -29.73 -1.74 23.77
CA ILE A 62 -30.88 -2.50 24.33
C ILE A 62 -31.99 -1.50 24.60
N GLU A 63 -33.06 -1.56 23.81
CA GLU A 63 -34.29 -0.79 24.04
C GLU A 63 -35.38 -1.73 24.59
N GLY A 64 -35.59 -1.71 25.91
CA GLY A 64 -36.44 -2.68 26.59
C GLY A 64 -35.87 -4.10 26.52
N THR A 65 -36.55 -5.01 25.79
CA THR A 65 -36.11 -6.40 25.56
C THR A 65 -35.51 -6.61 24.15
N ARG A 66 -35.42 -5.57 23.34
CA ARG A 66 -34.91 -5.66 21.93
C ARG A 66 -33.50 -5.10 21.80
N GLU A 67 -32.66 -5.85 21.10
CA GLU A 67 -31.39 -5.34 20.61
C GLU A 67 -31.61 -4.56 19.30
N VAL A 68 -31.24 -3.29 19.31
CA VAL A 68 -31.35 -2.41 18.15
C VAL A 68 -29.93 -1.98 17.73
N GLN A 69 -29.56 -2.23 16.47
CA GLN A 69 -28.32 -1.75 15.92
C GLN A 69 -28.51 -0.31 15.42
N ARG A 70 -27.68 0.61 15.90
CA ARG A 70 -27.68 2.01 15.46
C ARG A 70 -26.30 2.42 14.98
N GLU A 71 -26.25 3.11 13.85
CA GLU A 71 -25.04 3.81 13.43
C GLU A 71 -24.88 5.07 14.27
N VAL A 72 -23.74 5.22 14.88
CA VAL A 72 -23.37 6.39 15.67
C VAL A 72 -22.05 6.97 15.17
N ASP A 73 -21.95 8.28 15.18
CA ASP A 73 -20.69 8.95 14.86
C ASP A 73 -19.69 8.67 15.97
N ASP A 74 -18.50 8.28 15.60
CA ASP A 74 -17.38 8.03 16.49
C ASP A 74 -16.11 8.67 15.91
N ILE A 75 -15.10 8.83 16.74
CA ILE A 75 -13.80 9.38 16.38
C ILE A 75 -12.76 8.55 17.11
N ASP A 76 -11.77 8.07 16.36
CA ASP A 76 -10.65 7.39 16.98
C ASP A 76 -9.63 8.43 17.44
N ILE A 77 -9.29 8.43 18.72
CA ILE A 77 -8.34 9.33 19.36
C ILE A 77 -7.10 8.58 19.81
N SER A 78 -5.95 9.23 19.82
CA SER A 78 -4.71 8.66 20.34
C SER A 78 -4.83 8.34 21.83
N VAL A 79 -4.07 7.35 22.29
CA VAL A 79 -4.00 7.02 23.74
C VAL A 79 -3.54 8.22 24.55
N ASP A 80 -2.63 9.05 23.99
CA ASP A 80 -2.17 10.27 24.65
C ASP A 80 -3.26 11.31 24.80
N MET A 81 -4.04 11.56 23.75
CA MET A 81 -5.22 12.44 23.83
C MET A 81 -6.23 11.92 24.86
N ALA A 82 -6.50 10.61 24.89
CA ALA A 82 -7.40 10.01 25.86
C ALA A 82 -6.93 10.23 27.30
N LYS A 83 -5.63 10.05 27.58
CA LYS A 83 -5.03 10.32 28.91
C LYS A 83 -5.21 11.78 29.31
N GLN A 84 -4.95 12.72 28.37
CA GLN A 84 -5.09 14.16 28.63
C GLN A 84 -6.56 14.54 28.90
N ILE A 85 -7.52 14.03 28.12
CA ILE A 85 -8.95 14.24 28.38
C ILE A 85 -9.33 13.76 29.79
N CYS A 86 -8.87 12.56 30.20
CA CYS A 86 -9.10 12.04 31.54
C CYS A 86 -8.50 12.92 32.65
N MET A 87 -7.37 13.58 32.37
CA MET A 87 -6.79 14.55 33.32
C MET A 87 -7.63 15.82 33.46
N LEU A 88 -8.12 16.33 32.33
CA LEU A 88 -8.94 17.54 32.31
C LEU A 88 -10.30 17.36 32.99
N GLN A 89 -10.86 16.14 32.91
CA GLN A 89 -12.16 15.81 33.51
C GLN A 89 -12.19 15.88 35.04
N ARG A 90 -11.06 15.71 35.73
CA ARG A 90 -10.88 15.80 37.20
C ARG A 90 -11.84 14.91 38.01
N THR A 91 -12.35 13.81 37.46
CA THR A 91 -13.22 12.85 38.12
C THR A 91 -12.43 11.63 38.60
N GLU A 92 -12.96 10.88 39.59
CA GLU A 92 -12.33 9.62 40.01
C GLU A 92 -12.30 8.60 38.88
N LYS A 93 -13.34 8.57 38.02
CA LYS A 93 -13.38 7.71 36.85
C LYS A 93 -12.33 8.12 35.81
N GLY A 94 -12.17 9.39 35.59
CA GLY A 94 -11.07 9.91 34.75
C GLY A 94 -9.70 9.48 35.24
N LYS A 95 -9.47 9.50 36.55
CA LYS A 95 -8.24 9.03 37.17
C LYS A 95 -8.04 7.52 36.97
N GLU A 96 -9.09 6.71 37.17
CA GLU A 96 -9.06 5.25 36.99
C GLU A 96 -8.73 4.89 35.52
N ILE A 97 -9.43 5.50 34.57
CA ILE A 97 -9.22 5.26 33.12
C ILE A 97 -7.81 5.69 32.72
N ARG A 98 -7.35 6.84 33.19
CA ARG A 98 -5.99 7.31 32.91
C ARG A 98 -4.94 6.33 33.44
N GLN A 99 -5.10 5.86 34.69
CA GLN A 99 -4.17 4.89 35.28
C GLN A 99 -4.15 3.59 34.47
N TYR A 100 -5.32 3.10 34.08
CA TYR A 100 -5.44 1.93 33.23
C TYR A 100 -4.71 2.11 31.88
N LEU A 101 -4.87 3.26 31.23
CA LEU A 101 -4.19 3.54 29.94
C LEU A 101 -2.67 3.61 30.13
N ILE A 102 -2.19 4.18 31.22
CA ILE A 102 -0.74 4.23 31.54
C ILE A 102 -0.19 2.82 31.78
N ASP A 103 -0.89 1.99 32.55
CA ASP A 103 -0.42 0.64 32.85
C ASP A 103 -0.46 -0.26 31.61
N LEU A 104 -1.46 -0.07 30.76
CA LEU A 104 -1.56 -0.75 29.46
C LEU A 104 -0.38 -0.37 28.54
N GLU A 105 -0.04 0.92 28.48
CA GLU A 105 1.10 1.41 27.70
C GLU A 105 2.43 0.86 28.22
N LYS A 106 2.63 0.81 29.54
CA LYS A 106 3.81 0.19 30.11
C LYS A 106 3.91 -1.30 29.77
N ALA A 107 2.79 -2.03 29.86
CA ALA A 107 2.74 -3.44 29.48
C ALA A 107 3.04 -3.65 27.99
N TRP A 108 2.56 -2.74 27.13
CA TRP A 108 2.80 -2.76 25.69
C TRP A 108 4.26 -2.45 25.33
N ASN A 109 4.92 -1.61 26.10
CA ASN A 109 6.29 -1.15 25.86
C ASN A 109 7.34 -1.92 26.66
N THR A 110 7.02 -3.12 27.16
CA THR A 110 8.07 -3.99 27.72
C THR A 110 9.07 -4.38 26.64
N PRO A 111 10.35 -4.57 26.98
CA PRO A 111 11.39 -4.95 26.02
C PRO A 111 11.01 -6.17 25.18
N GLU A 112 10.39 -7.18 25.80
CA GLU A 112 9.96 -8.41 25.15
C GLU A 112 8.90 -8.15 24.10
N GLN A 113 7.92 -7.30 24.39
CA GLN A 113 6.84 -6.93 23.45
C GLN A 113 7.37 -6.07 22.29
N VAL A 114 8.30 -5.17 22.58
CA VAL A 114 8.97 -4.37 21.55
C VAL A 114 9.77 -5.27 20.59
N PHE A 115 10.55 -6.21 21.13
CA PHE A 115 11.30 -7.17 20.32
C PHE A 115 10.39 -8.08 19.49
N ALA A 116 9.32 -8.58 20.08
CA ALA A 116 8.36 -9.43 19.37
C ALA A 116 7.73 -8.69 18.16
N ARG A 117 7.33 -7.42 18.35
CA ARG A 117 6.80 -6.60 17.24
C ARG A 117 7.87 -6.30 16.20
N ALA A 118 9.06 -5.94 16.61
CA ALA A 118 10.18 -5.67 15.70
C ALA A 118 10.51 -6.90 14.85
N LEU A 119 10.52 -8.10 15.45
CA LEU A 119 10.76 -9.36 14.76
C LEU A 119 9.65 -9.63 13.73
N LYS A 120 8.38 -9.48 14.12
CA LYS A 120 7.26 -9.65 13.20
C LYS A 120 7.34 -8.71 11.99
N MET A 121 7.62 -7.43 12.23
CA MET A 121 7.80 -6.44 11.16
C MET A 121 8.99 -6.78 10.25
N ALA A 122 10.09 -7.30 10.82
CA ALA A 122 11.24 -7.75 10.05
C ALA A 122 10.88 -8.94 9.16
N ASP A 123 10.17 -9.95 9.68
CA ASP A 123 9.72 -11.11 8.92
C ASP A 123 8.78 -10.72 7.77
N GLU A 124 7.82 -9.84 8.01
CA GLU A 124 6.93 -9.31 6.97
C GLU A 124 7.74 -8.60 5.87
N LYS A 125 8.74 -7.81 6.24
CA LYS A 125 9.62 -7.12 5.30
C LYS A 125 10.49 -8.09 4.49
N ILE A 126 11.03 -9.11 5.15
CA ILE A 126 11.82 -10.17 4.50
C ILE A 126 10.96 -10.93 3.49
N ASN A 127 9.73 -11.29 3.83
CA ASN A 127 8.82 -11.99 2.93
C ASN A 127 8.47 -11.12 1.71
N SER A 128 8.14 -9.86 1.91
CA SER A 128 7.89 -8.90 0.82
C SER A 128 9.11 -8.75 -0.10
N LEU A 129 10.32 -8.67 0.46
CA LEU A 129 11.56 -8.60 -0.33
C LEU A 129 11.83 -9.89 -1.10
N LYS A 130 11.56 -11.07 -0.52
CA LYS A 130 11.69 -12.36 -1.21
C LYS A 130 10.74 -12.46 -2.40
N GLU A 131 9.48 -12.06 -2.23
CA GLU A 131 8.48 -12.04 -3.31
C GLU A 131 8.92 -11.10 -4.45
N ASN A 132 9.37 -9.88 -4.11
CA ASN A 132 9.88 -8.94 -5.09
C ASN A 132 11.11 -9.47 -5.84
N ASN A 133 12.06 -10.10 -5.13
CA ASN A 133 13.23 -10.72 -5.74
C ASN A 133 12.84 -11.85 -6.70
N THR A 134 11.93 -12.73 -6.30
CA THR A 134 11.45 -13.82 -7.16
C THR A 134 10.81 -13.26 -8.44
N ARG A 135 10.00 -12.22 -8.32
CA ARG A 135 9.38 -11.54 -9.47
C ARG A 135 10.45 -10.93 -10.38
N LEU A 136 11.42 -10.21 -9.82
CA LEU A 136 12.49 -9.58 -10.59
C LEU A 136 13.39 -10.60 -11.30
N ILE A 137 13.68 -11.74 -10.66
CA ILE A 137 14.44 -12.84 -11.29
C ILE A 137 13.68 -13.42 -12.48
N ALA A 138 12.38 -13.67 -12.33
CA ALA A 138 11.54 -14.18 -13.41
C ALA A 138 11.46 -13.19 -14.58
N GLU A 139 11.34 -11.89 -14.28
CA GLU A 139 11.33 -10.83 -15.30
C GLU A 139 12.68 -10.71 -16.01
N ASN A 140 13.78 -10.77 -15.27
CA ASN A 140 15.15 -10.78 -15.84
C ASN A 140 15.36 -11.99 -16.76
N GLN A 141 14.95 -13.18 -16.33
CA GLN A 141 15.05 -14.38 -17.16
C GLN A 141 14.26 -14.26 -18.47
N ARG A 142 13.10 -13.60 -18.41
CA ARG A 142 12.28 -13.31 -19.62
C ARG A 142 12.90 -12.28 -20.54
N MET A 143 13.61 -11.27 -19.99
CA MET A 143 14.22 -10.20 -20.76
C MET A 143 15.60 -10.56 -21.33
N ARG A 144 16.34 -11.42 -20.65
CA ARG A 144 17.71 -11.81 -21.01
C ARG A 144 17.91 -12.25 -22.49
N PRO A 145 17.01 -13.06 -23.11
CA PRO A 145 17.15 -13.39 -24.52
C PRO A 145 17.02 -12.18 -25.44
N LYS A 146 16.21 -11.19 -25.06
CA LYS A 146 16.02 -9.95 -25.85
C LYS A 146 17.23 -9.04 -25.75
N GLU A 147 17.86 -8.97 -24.59
CA GLU A 147 19.08 -8.22 -24.33
C GLU A 147 20.25 -8.81 -25.12
N ILE A 148 20.48 -10.12 -25.06
CA ILE A 148 21.51 -10.82 -25.84
C ILE A 148 21.31 -10.57 -27.34
N PHE A 149 20.08 -10.57 -27.83
CA PHE A 149 19.77 -10.27 -29.21
C PHE A 149 20.11 -8.80 -29.56
N ALA A 150 19.69 -7.85 -28.73
CA ALA A 150 19.97 -6.43 -28.92
C ALA A 150 21.48 -6.13 -28.90
N ASP A 151 22.20 -6.75 -27.96
CA ASP A 151 23.67 -6.61 -27.86
C ASP A 151 24.39 -7.20 -29.08
N ALA A 152 23.97 -8.37 -29.55
CA ALA A 152 24.52 -9.00 -30.73
C ALA A 152 24.32 -8.14 -32.00
N VAL A 153 23.17 -7.48 -32.11
CA VAL A 153 22.88 -6.53 -33.21
C VAL A 153 23.68 -5.24 -33.07
N SER A 154 23.80 -4.70 -31.86
CA SER A 154 24.50 -3.44 -31.56
C SER A 154 26.02 -3.57 -31.65
N ALA A 155 26.59 -4.74 -31.32
CA ALA A 155 28.05 -5.00 -31.41
C ALA A 155 28.54 -5.21 -32.83
N SER A 156 27.65 -5.45 -33.78
CA SER A 156 28.04 -5.51 -35.20
C SER A 156 28.15 -4.10 -35.77
N HIS A 157 29.35 -3.54 -35.74
CA HIS A 157 29.70 -2.29 -36.49
C HIS A 157 29.64 -2.49 -38.01
N THR A 158 29.36 -3.67 -38.51
CA THR A 158 29.19 -4.03 -39.92
C THR A 158 27.76 -4.51 -40.14
N SER A 159 27.17 -4.14 -41.29
CA SER A 159 25.86 -4.60 -41.73
C SER A 159 25.74 -6.12 -41.64
N ILE A 160 24.72 -6.61 -40.92
CA ILE A 160 24.44 -8.05 -40.78
C ILE A 160 23.74 -8.52 -42.06
N LEU A 161 24.23 -9.60 -42.66
CA LEU A 161 23.51 -10.26 -43.74
C LEU A 161 22.16 -10.80 -43.26
N ILE A 162 21.10 -10.65 -44.08
CA ILE A 162 19.75 -11.15 -43.72
C ILE A 162 19.72 -12.65 -43.40
N GLY A 163 20.66 -13.42 -43.97
CA GLY A 163 20.84 -14.83 -43.62
C GLY A 163 21.30 -15.04 -42.19
N ASP A 164 22.21 -14.22 -41.71
CA ASP A 164 22.72 -14.29 -40.33
C ASP A 164 21.71 -13.71 -39.35
N LEU A 165 20.99 -12.66 -39.74
CA LEU A 165 19.84 -12.16 -38.99
C LEU A 165 18.76 -13.25 -38.81
N ALA A 166 18.46 -14.04 -39.87
CA ALA A 166 17.52 -15.15 -39.78
C ALA A 166 17.98 -16.24 -38.77
N LYS A 167 19.31 -16.52 -38.74
CA LYS A 167 19.86 -17.47 -37.75
C LYS A 167 19.72 -16.94 -36.30
N LEU A 168 20.03 -15.67 -36.09
CA LEU A 168 19.86 -15.02 -34.78
C LEU A 168 18.42 -15.04 -34.32
N ILE A 169 17.45 -14.78 -35.20
CA ILE A 169 16.02 -14.87 -34.91
C ILE A 169 15.62 -16.31 -34.54
N CYS A 170 16.18 -17.32 -35.26
CA CYS A 170 15.94 -18.73 -34.94
C CYS A 170 16.48 -19.09 -33.54
N GLN A 171 17.66 -18.62 -33.17
CA GLN A 171 18.23 -18.86 -31.85
C GLN A 171 17.39 -18.27 -30.72
N ASN A 172 16.61 -17.21 -31.00
CA ASN A 172 15.67 -16.59 -30.06
C ASN A 172 14.26 -17.23 -30.10
N GLY A 173 14.10 -18.41 -30.67
CA GLY A 173 12.87 -19.21 -30.62
C GLY A 173 11.89 -18.98 -31.77
N TYR A 174 12.16 -18.11 -32.73
CA TYR A 174 11.32 -17.89 -33.90
C TYR A 174 11.88 -18.63 -35.12
N GLN A 175 11.30 -19.74 -35.51
CA GLN A 175 11.76 -20.53 -36.65
C GLN A 175 11.47 -19.83 -37.98
N ILE A 176 12.40 -18.99 -38.44
CA ILE A 176 12.31 -18.28 -39.72
C ILE A 176 13.61 -18.48 -40.50
N GLY A 177 13.50 -19.00 -41.73
CA GLY A 177 14.65 -19.09 -42.66
C GLY A 177 14.81 -17.81 -43.48
N GLN A 178 15.99 -17.60 -44.08
CA GLN A 178 16.33 -16.45 -44.86
C GLN A 178 15.26 -16.10 -45.92
N LYS A 179 14.74 -17.08 -46.67
CA LYS A 179 13.71 -16.84 -47.70
C LYS A 179 12.42 -16.28 -47.10
N ARG A 180 11.94 -16.86 -46.03
CA ARG A 180 10.73 -16.42 -45.31
C ARG A 180 10.92 -15.05 -44.66
N LEU A 181 12.15 -14.75 -44.17
CA LEU A 181 12.44 -13.45 -43.61
C LEU A 181 12.41 -12.37 -44.70
N PHE A 182 12.98 -12.65 -45.90
CA PHE A 182 12.87 -11.76 -47.04
C PHE A 182 11.42 -11.52 -47.50
N GLU A 183 10.61 -12.57 -47.50
CA GLU A 183 9.17 -12.44 -47.80
C GLU A 183 8.46 -11.55 -46.81
N TRP A 184 8.66 -11.82 -45.51
CA TRP A 184 8.09 -11.04 -44.43
C TRP A 184 8.51 -9.55 -44.48
N LEU A 185 9.78 -9.29 -44.72
CA LEU A 185 10.29 -7.91 -44.86
C LEU A 185 9.69 -7.19 -46.05
N ARG A 186 9.44 -7.88 -47.16
CA ARG A 186 8.73 -7.31 -48.32
C ARG A 186 7.25 -7.07 -48.02
N GLU A 187 6.57 -8.02 -47.41
CA GLU A 187 5.14 -7.91 -47.07
C GLU A 187 4.89 -6.73 -46.14
N ASN A 188 5.76 -6.53 -45.16
CA ASN A 188 5.69 -5.42 -44.23
C ASN A 188 6.32 -4.12 -44.72
N ASN A 189 6.67 -4.04 -46.01
CA ASN A 189 7.19 -2.85 -46.65
C ASN A 189 8.54 -2.33 -46.08
N PHE A 190 9.35 -3.18 -45.50
CA PHE A 190 10.74 -2.86 -45.15
C PHE A 190 11.63 -2.89 -46.38
N LEU A 191 11.39 -3.83 -47.29
CA LEU A 191 12.13 -3.99 -48.53
C LEU A 191 11.24 -3.72 -49.76
N ILE A 192 11.85 -3.33 -50.85
CA ILE A 192 11.19 -3.12 -52.16
C ILE A 192 10.74 -4.47 -52.73
N LYS A 193 9.47 -4.54 -53.16
CA LYS A 193 8.80 -5.80 -53.56
C LYS A 193 9.18 -6.28 -54.95
N CYS A 194 9.42 -5.37 -55.92
CA CYS A 194 9.62 -5.69 -57.34
C CYS A 194 10.56 -4.70 -58.02
N GLY A 195 10.92 -4.99 -59.27
CA GLY A 195 11.82 -4.17 -60.09
C GLY A 195 13.32 -4.50 -59.91
N SER A 196 14.18 -3.71 -60.49
CA SER A 196 15.65 -3.81 -60.42
C SER A 196 16.17 -3.63 -58.99
N SER A 197 15.45 -2.91 -58.16
CA SER A 197 15.75 -2.66 -56.73
C SER A 197 15.08 -3.62 -55.77
N LYS A 198 14.60 -4.77 -56.22
CA LYS A 198 13.97 -5.81 -55.37
C LYS A 198 14.93 -6.20 -54.23
N ASN A 199 14.40 -6.28 -53.02
CA ASN A 199 15.12 -6.57 -51.77
C ASN A 199 16.04 -5.44 -51.27
N MET A 200 16.06 -4.27 -51.91
CA MET A 200 16.70 -3.11 -51.30
C MET A 200 15.81 -2.51 -50.22
N PRO A 201 16.38 -1.95 -49.15
CA PRO A 201 15.60 -1.27 -48.12
C PRO A 201 14.82 -0.09 -48.70
N GLN A 202 13.64 0.19 -48.16
CA GLN A 202 12.92 1.41 -48.50
C GLN A 202 13.63 2.63 -47.91
N GLN A 203 13.70 3.73 -48.65
CA GLN A 203 14.44 4.95 -48.32
C GLN A 203 14.17 5.47 -46.91
N ARG A 204 12.92 5.44 -46.49
CA ARG A 204 12.48 5.88 -45.13
C ARG A 204 13.18 5.15 -43.99
N TYR A 205 13.53 3.87 -44.16
CA TYR A 205 14.21 3.09 -43.14
C TYR A 205 15.73 3.24 -43.19
N VAL A 206 16.29 3.58 -44.36
CA VAL A 206 17.67 3.97 -44.50
C VAL A 206 17.91 5.30 -43.79
N GLU A 207 17.02 6.28 -43.96
CA GLU A 207 17.07 7.57 -43.25
C GLU A 207 16.92 7.46 -41.74
N GLN A 208 16.25 6.42 -41.27
CA GLN A 208 16.13 6.08 -39.83
C GLN A 208 17.33 5.30 -39.29
N GLY A 209 18.32 4.96 -40.13
CA GLY A 209 19.50 4.20 -39.72
C GLY A 209 19.22 2.74 -39.35
N LEU A 210 18.15 2.15 -39.89
CA LEU A 210 17.77 0.75 -39.64
C LEU A 210 18.44 -0.24 -40.60
N PHE A 211 19.05 0.26 -41.68
CA PHE A 211 19.78 -0.50 -42.67
C PHE A 211 21.08 0.22 -43.05
#